data_ddb86d7926c265dc1901eff601c713e0
#
_entry.id   ddb86d7926c265dc1901eff601c713e0
#
_cell.length_a   1.000
_cell.length_b   1.000
_cell.length_c   1.000
_cell.angle_alpha   90.00
_cell.angle_beta   90.00
_cell.angle_gamma   90.00
#
_symmetry.space_group_name_H-M   'P 1'
#
loop_
_entity.id
_entity.type
_entity.pdbx_description
1 polymer ?
#
loop_
_entity_poly.entity_id
_entity_poly.type
_entity_poly.pdbx_seq_one_letter_code
_entity_poly.pdbx_strand_id
1 'polypeptide(L)'
;MAAPANASTSTDINFALDQQAILNFNQEFDRLAQILGIFGVETLAAGVQLNQLKITGTLNDGKTDDSSSGEAYVEGDLVALSKFMAEKVPVGSIVAKPYRKQTTAQAILTSGYEAAVLGTDKKMLAKTRGGIVKKFFDFLGNGTGTATGAGLQAALAKVDATLGDTLEANDDEAERIIHFVNRQDAAEYLGKAAITDQTVFGMTYLQNFLGVTDIFLTSKVPAGTVYATPVENIHIYGMDFSALAKGGLVYQQSSNNLIGVAHEGGYDHASSFTNILTGATMFAEVQDYIVKGTVAPQA
;
A
#
# COMPACT_ATOMS: atom_id res chain seq x y z
N MET A 1 25.08 5.95 -36.01
CA MET A 1 24.69 6.59 -34.73
C MET A 1 24.38 5.48 -33.74
N ALA A 2 24.94 5.53 -32.56
CA ALA A 2 24.58 4.59 -31.48
C ALA A 2 23.14 4.88 -31.01
N ALA A 3 22.40 3.84 -30.64
CA ALA A 3 21.06 3.99 -30.03
C ALA A 3 21.18 4.84 -28.77
N PRO A 4 20.15 5.63 -28.43
CA PRO A 4 20.13 6.38 -27.17
C PRO A 4 20.38 5.45 -25.98
N ALA A 5 21.08 5.92 -24.95
CA ALA A 5 21.29 5.17 -23.73
C ALA A 5 19.92 4.74 -23.16
N ASN A 6 19.76 3.47 -22.80
CA ASN A 6 18.51 2.85 -22.31
C ASN A 6 17.43 2.58 -23.38
N ALA A 7 17.70 2.69 -24.68
CA ALA A 7 16.80 2.13 -25.70
C ALA A 7 16.96 0.60 -25.76
N SER A 8 15.85 -0.14 -25.78
CA SER A 8 15.88 -1.58 -26.02
C SER A 8 16.24 -1.85 -27.48
N THR A 9 17.39 -2.47 -27.73
CA THR A 9 17.89 -2.82 -29.06
C THR A 9 17.56 -4.27 -29.43
N SER A 10 17.82 -4.68 -30.65
CA SER A 10 17.63 -6.09 -31.09
C SER A 10 18.50 -7.08 -30.31
N THR A 11 19.64 -6.66 -29.77
CA THR A 11 20.51 -7.48 -28.91
C THR A 11 19.94 -7.67 -27.51
N ASP A 12 19.18 -6.68 -26.98
CA ASP A 12 18.56 -6.75 -25.68
C ASP A 12 17.27 -7.59 -25.69
N ILE A 13 16.67 -7.75 -26.87
CA ILE A 13 15.41 -8.50 -27.09
C ILE A 13 15.70 -9.76 -27.91
N ASN A 14 16.83 -10.41 -27.71
CA ASN A 14 17.14 -11.66 -28.38
C ASN A 14 16.39 -12.81 -27.70
N PHE A 15 15.09 -12.91 -28.01
CA PHE A 15 14.27 -14.04 -27.62
C PHE A 15 14.49 -15.22 -28.54
N ALA A 16 15.08 -16.28 -28.04
CA ALA A 16 14.66 -17.59 -28.49
C ALA A 16 13.15 -17.67 -28.19
N LEU A 17 12.33 -17.70 -29.22
CA LEU A 17 10.87 -17.72 -29.16
C LEU A 17 10.38 -18.96 -28.43
N ASP A 18 10.44 -18.95 -27.10
CA ASP A 18 9.71 -19.89 -26.27
C ASP A 18 8.38 -19.21 -25.89
N GLN A 19 7.35 -19.41 -26.71
CA GLN A 19 6.01 -18.89 -26.48
C GLN A 19 5.44 -19.32 -25.11
N GLN A 20 5.93 -20.42 -24.55
CA GLN A 20 5.50 -20.89 -23.22
C GLN A 20 6.06 -20.04 -22.07
N ALA A 21 7.28 -19.49 -22.21
CA ALA A 21 7.84 -18.61 -21.18
C ALA A 21 7.04 -17.31 -21.03
N ILE A 22 6.45 -16.80 -22.13
CA ILE A 22 5.64 -15.59 -22.13
C ILE A 22 4.26 -15.83 -21.47
N LEU A 23 3.67 -17.01 -21.66
CA LEU A 23 2.36 -17.37 -21.11
C LEU A 23 2.43 -17.66 -19.61
N ASN A 24 3.51 -18.23 -19.11
CA ASN A 24 3.67 -18.54 -17.68
C ASN A 24 3.90 -17.31 -16.80
N PHE A 25 4.28 -16.17 -17.38
CA PHE A 25 4.42 -14.90 -16.65
C PHE A 25 3.08 -14.19 -16.36
N ASN A 26 1.97 -14.67 -16.91
CA ASN A 26 0.65 -14.04 -16.76
C ASN A 26 -0.09 -14.41 -15.47
N GLN A 27 0.44 -15.32 -14.66
CA GLN A 27 -0.15 -15.75 -13.39
C GLN A 27 0.52 -15.15 -12.15
N GLU A 28 1.11 -13.97 -12.27
CA GLU A 28 1.45 -13.24 -11.04
C GLU A 28 0.13 -12.83 -10.38
N PHE A 29 -0.16 -13.45 -9.23
CA PHE A 29 -1.13 -12.95 -8.28
C PHE A 29 -0.90 -11.45 -8.13
N ASP A 30 -1.86 -10.65 -8.54
CA ASP A 30 -1.75 -9.20 -8.48
C ASP A 30 -1.91 -8.75 -7.01
N ARG A 31 -0.80 -8.79 -6.28
CA ARG A 31 -0.74 -8.36 -4.86
C ARG A 31 -1.24 -6.94 -4.67
N LEU A 32 -1.05 -6.11 -5.70
CA LEU A 32 -1.61 -4.76 -5.68
C LEU A 32 -3.14 -4.83 -5.65
N ALA A 33 -3.76 -5.67 -6.50
CA ALA A 33 -5.21 -5.83 -6.51
C ALA A 33 -5.74 -6.36 -5.15
N GLN A 34 -5.00 -7.25 -4.48
CA GLN A 34 -5.38 -7.75 -3.16
C GLN A 34 -5.35 -6.63 -2.09
N ILE A 35 -4.29 -5.82 -2.06
CA ILE A 35 -4.18 -4.68 -1.14
C ILE A 35 -5.27 -3.66 -1.43
N LEU A 36 -5.49 -3.32 -2.70
CA LEU A 36 -6.53 -2.38 -3.11
C LEU A 36 -7.95 -2.90 -2.84
N GLY A 37 -8.14 -4.22 -2.87
CA GLY A 37 -9.40 -4.86 -2.50
C GLY A 37 -9.71 -4.78 -1.01
N ILE A 38 -8.69 -4.63 -0.16
CA ILE A 38 -8.83 -4.49 1.29
C ILE A 38 -9.11 -3.03 1.66
N PHE A 39 -8.28 -2.09 1.18
CA PHE A 39 -8.34 -0.67 1.58
C PHE A 39 -9.19 0.19 0.64
N GLY A 40 -9.53 -0.30 -0.55
CA GLY A 40 -10.15 0.51 -1.59
C GLY A 40 -9.15 1.48 -2.25
N VAL A 41 -9.63 2.19 -3.27
CA VAL A 41 -8.89 3.29 -3.92
C VAL A 41 -9.86 4.38 -4.28
N GLU A 42 -9.56 5.57 -3.84
CA GLU A 42 -10.28 6.78 -4.23
C GLU A 42 -9.50 7.56 -5.29
N THR A 43 -10.19 8.23 -6.18
CA THR A 43 -9.56 9.07 -7.20
C THR A 43 -9.54 10.51 -6.72
N LEU A 44 -8.35 11.09 -6.66
CA LEU A 44 -8.17 12.49 -6.30
C LEU A 44 -8.16 13.36 -7.54
N ALA A 45 -9.00 14.40 -7.53
CA ALA A 45 -9.03 15.37 -8.62
C ALA A 45 -7.70 16.13 -8.74
N ALA A 46 -7.34 16.52 -9.96
CA ALA A 46 -6.11 17.25 -10.21
C ALA A 46 -6.05 18.58 -9.44
N GLY A 47 -4.91 18.84 -8.81
CA GLY A 47 -4.67 20.07 -8.06
C GLY A 47 -5.25 20.08 -6.64
N VAL A 48 -5.90 19.00 -6.19
CA VAL A 48 -6.40 18.88 -4.82
C VAL A 48 -5.24 18.53 -3.89
N GLN A 49 -5.12 19.30 -2.82
CA GLN A 49 -4.23 19.00 -1.72
C GLN A 49 -4.98 18.24 -0.64
N LEU A 50 -4.46 17.10 -0.24
CA LEU A 50 -5.00 16.32 0.86
C LEU A 50 -4.64 17.00 2.18
N ASN A 51 -5.65 17.25 2.99
CA ASN A 51 -5.49 17.76 4.34
C ASN A 51 -6.23 16.82 5.29
N GLN A 52 -5.57 16.43 6.36
CA GLN A 52 -6.18 15.74 7.48
C GLN A 52 -6.85 16.76 8.39
N LEU A 53 -8.05 16.44 8.86
CA LEU A 53 -8.70 17.18 9.93
C LEU A 53 -8.44 16.42 11.24
N LYS A 54 -7.52 16.95 12.05
CA LYS A 54 -7.29 16.42 13.40
C LYS A 54 -8.21 17.15 14.38
N ILE A 55 -9.12 16.41 14.99
CA ILE A 55 -10.00 16.94 16.04
C ILE A 55 -9.43 16.49 17.37
N THR A 56 -9.17 17.45 18.24
CA THR A 56 -8.75 17.21 19.63
C THR A 56 -9.69 17.93 20.56
N GLY A 57 -10.00 17.33 21.67
CA GLY A 57 -10.90 17.96 22.64
C GLY A 57 -10.79 17.34 24.01
N THR A 58 -11.29 18.08 24.99
CA THR A 58 -11.43 17.62 26.35
C THR A 58 -12.87 17.83 26.80
N LEU A 59 -13.45 16.79 27.34
CA LEU A 59 -14.71 16.90 28.06
C LEU A 59 -14.43 17.54 29.42
N ASN A 60 -15.24 18.52 29.78
CA ASN A 60 -15.25 19.09 31.10
C ASN A 60 -16.53 18.64 31.76
N ASP A 61 -16.43 17.71 32.68
CA ASP A 61 -17.52 17.10 33.45
C ASP A 61 -17.65 17.67 34.89
N GLY A 62 -16.83 18.65 35.24
CA GLY A 62 -16.79 19.30 36.53
C GLY A 62 -17.52 20.63 36.60
N LYS A 63 -17.64 21.18 37.83
CA LYS A 63 -18.10 22.54 38.07
C LYS A 63 -17.13 23.57 37.50
N THR A 64 -17.64 24.77 37.24
CA THR A 64 -17.03 25.86 36.49
C THR A 64 -15.70 26.41 36.99
N ASP A 65 -15.13 25.92 38.04
CA ASP A 65 -13.87 26.39 38.56
C ASP A 65 -12.73 25.45 38.32
N ASP A 66 -11.66 26.00 37.81
CA ASP A 66 -10.37 25.47 37.38
C ASP A 66 -9.70 24.43 38.31
N SER A 67 -10.30 24.09 39.44
CA SER A 67 -9.61 23.36 40.50
C SER A 67 -10.24 22.04 40.93
N SER A 68 -11.40 21.68 40.43
CA SER A 68 -12.07 20.44 40.88
C SER A 68 -12.63 19.61 39.74
N SER A 69 -11.74 18.97 39.00
CA SER A 69 -12.11 17.82 38.17
C SER A 69 -12.61 16.70 39.10
N GLY A 70 -13.89 16.36 39.01
CA GLY A 70 -14.47 15.23 39.71
C GLY A 70 -15.52 15.52 40.76
N GLU A 71 -15.95 16.78 40.97
CA GLU A 71 -17.14 17.03 41.78
C GLU A 71 -18.41 16.79 40.98
N ALA A 72 -19.33 16.00 41.53
CA ALA A 72 -20.59 15.69 40.89
C ALA A 72 -21.40 16.98 40.62
N TYR A 73 -22.00 17.06 39.43
CA TYR A 73 -22.96 18.10 39.06
C TYR A 73 -24.11 18.10 40.05
N VAL A 74 -24.44 19.28 40.59
CA VAL A 74 -25.59 19.48 41.44
C VAL A 74 -26.65 20.23 40.64
N GLU A 75 -27.91 19.86 40.83
CA GLU A 75 -29.03 20.50 40.12
C GLU A 75 -29.04 22.01 40.36
N GLY A 76 -28.99 22.78 39.27
CA GLY A 76 -28.89 24.24 39.29
C GLY A 76 -27.48 24.81 39.14
N ASP A 77 -26.46 23.97 39.09
CA ASP A 77 -25.10 24.41 38.81
C ASP A 77 -24.93 24.77 37.32
N LEU A 78 -24.01 25.69 37.05
CA LEU A 78 -23.62 26.02 35.69
C LEU A 78 -22.79 24.87 35.10
N VAL A 79 -23.23 24.30 33.97
CA VAL A 79 -22.47 23.26 33.27
C VAL A 79 -21.24 23.86 32.62
N ALA A 80 -20.07 23.31 32.92
CA ALA A 80 -18.81 23.73 32.33
C ALA A 80 -18.74 23.40 30.84
N LEU A 81 -18.10 24.28 30.06
CA LEU A 81 -17.96 24.10 28.63
C LEU A 81 -16.83 23.14 28.28
N SER A 82 -17.13 22.11 27.50
CA SER A 82 -16.12 21.27 26.83
C SER A 82 -15.58 21.95 25.60
N LYS A 83 -14.28 21.84 25.36
CA LYS A 83 -13.63 22.50 24.24
C LYS A 83 -13.10 21.48 23.25
N PHE A 84 -13.58 21.56 22.01
CA PHE A 84 -13.07 20.80 20.88
C PHE A 84 -12.47 21.75 19.84
N MET A 85 -11.34 21.38 19.31
CA MET A 85 -10.63 22.14 18.27
C MET A 85 -10.34 21.25 17.08
N ALA A 86 -10.45 21.82 15.89
CA ALA A 86 -10.13 21.14 14.63
C ALA A 86 -8.91 21.84 14.01
N GLU A 87 -7.88 21.05 13.73
CA GLU A 87 -6.65 21.50 13.06
C GLU A 87 -6.51 20.80 11.71
N LYS A 88 -6.17 21.58 10.67
CA LYS A 88 -5.85 21.03 9.35
C LYS A 88 -4.36 20.74 9.25
N VAL A 89 -4.02 19.45 9.12
CA VAL A 89 -2.65 19.00 8.89
C VAL A 89 -2.49 18.65 7.41
N PRO A 90 -1.60 19.30 6.65
CA PRO A 90 -1.38 18.99 5.26
C PRO A 90 -0.72 17.61 5.11
N VAL A 91 -1.33 16.71 4.37
CA VAL A 91 -0.81 15.36 4.09
C VAL A 91 0.06 15.35 2.83
N GLY A 92 -0.25 16.21 1.87
CA GLY A 92 0.47 16.32 0.61
C GLY A 92 -0.43 16.22 -0.61
N SER A 93 0.19 16.13 -1.78
CA SER A 93 -0.46 15.96 -3.06
C SER A 93 0.00 14.70 -3.76
N ILE A 94 -0.75 14.24 -4.76
CA ILE A 94 -0.30 13.13 -5.60
C ILE A 94 0.88 13.59 -6.45
N VAL A 95 2.00 12.88 -6.32
CA VAL A 95 3.18 13.07 -7.17
C VAL A 95 3.16 12.05 -8.29
N ALA A 96 3.04 12.55 -9.53
CA ALA A 96 3.10 11.73 -10.73
C ALA A 96 4.52 11.19 -10.94
N LYS A 97 4.64 9.89 -11.22
CA LYS A 97 5.90 9.22 -11.51
C LYS A 97 5.86 8.63 -12.91
N PRO A 98 6.50 9.29 -13.89
CA PRO A 98 6.54 8.81 -15.27
C PRO A 98 7.64 7.76 -15.46
N TYR A 99 7.37 6.81 -16.33
CA TYR A 99 8.34 5.86 -16.86
C TYR A 99 8.18 5.81 -18.38
N ARG A 100 9.28 5.75 -19.10
CA ARG A 100 9.29 5.66 -20.57
C ARG A 100 10.21 4.55 -21.02
N LYS A 101 9.77 3.80 -22.02
CA LYS A 101 10.56 2.79 -22.71
C LYS A 101 10.54 3.11 -24.20
N GLN A 102 11.67 2.91 -24.87
CA GLN A 102 11.81 3.02 -26.32
C GLN A 102 12.20 1.65 -26.90
N THR A 103 11.51 1.24 -27.94
CA THR A 103 11.79 0.02 -28.69
C THR A 103 12.06 0.39 -30.15
N THR A 104 13.21 0.02 -30.67
CA THR A 104 13.60 0.39 -32.03
C THR A 104 12.84 -0.38 -33.12
N ALA A 105 12.65 0.21 -34.27
CA ALA A 105 12.02 -0.46 -35.43
C ALA A 105 12.75 -1.76 -35.81
N GLN A 106 14.09 -1.80 -35.72
CA GLN A 106 14.87 -3.01 -35.99
C GLN A 106 14.53 -4.15 -35.01
N ALA A 107 14.35 -3.83 -33.72
CA ALA A 107 13.95 -4.83 -32.74
C ALA A 107 12.53 -5.37 -33.00
N ILE A 108 11.61 -4.52 -33.45
CA ILE A 108 10.24 -4.90 -33.84
C ILE A 108 10.26 -5.78 -35.09
N LEU A 109 11.07 -5.44 -36.10
CA LEU A 109 11.19 -6.23 -37.32
C LEU A 109 11.80 -7.61 -37.06
N THR A 110 12.77 -7.68 -36.14
CA THR A 110 13.50 -8.94 -35.85
C THR A 110 12.68 -9.87 -34.97
N SER A 111 12.01 -9.36 -33.97
CA SER A 111 11.34 -10.16 -32.91
C SER A 111 9.81 -10.12 -32.97
N GLY A 112 9.23 -9.29 -33.85
CA GLY A 112 7.79 -9.04 -33.90
C GLY A 112 7.32 -8.05 -32.83
N TYR A 113 6.21 -7.36 -33.09
CA TYR A 113 5.64 -6.34 -32.22
C TYR A 113 5.24 -6.91 -30.85
N GLU A 114 4.63 -8.09 -30.83
CA GLU A 114 4.17 -8.71 -29.58
C GLU A 114 5.30 -9.02 -28.61
N ALA A 115 6.40 -9.58 -29.09
CA ALA A 115 7.55 -9.90 -28.24
C ALA A 115 8.33 -8.64 -27.86
N ALA A 116 8.65 -7.79 -28.85
CA ALA A 116 9.51 -6.62 -28.66
C ALA A 116 8.85 -5.51 -27.84
N VAL A 117 7.55 -5.29 -27.99
CA VAL A 117 6.80 -4.20 -27.32
C VAL A 117 5.93 -4.75 -26.21
N LEU A 118 4.92 -5.57 -26.53
CA LEU A 118 3.92 -5.99 -25.54
C LEU A 118 4.49 -6.92 -24.46
N GLY A 119 5.40 -7.84 -24.82
CA GLY A 119 6.04 -8.72 -23.84
C GLY A 119 6.89 -7.95 -22.83
N THR A 120 7.67 -6.97 -23.33
CA THR A 120 8.49 -6.11 -22.47
C THR A 120 7.66 -5.13 -21.66
N ASP A 121 6.50 -4.67 -22.19
CA ASP A 121 5.55 -3.82 -21.48
C ASP A 121 4.92 -4.54 -20.28
N LYS A 122 4.55 -5.81 -20.43
CA LYS A 122 4.06 -6.63 -19.31
C LYS A 122 5.05 -6.62 -18.15
N LYS A 123 6.36 -6.78 -18.44
CA LYS A 123 7.40 -6.74 -17.40
C LYS A 123 7.58 -5.35 -16.80
N MET A 124 7.50 -4.30 -17.60
CA MET A 124 7.54 -2.92 -17.14
C MET A 124 6.36 -2.61 -16.21
N LEU A 125 5.13 -3.03 -16.59
CA LEU A 125 3.93 -2.91 -15.76
C LEU A 125 4.06 -3.69 -14.44
N ALA A 126 4.56 -4.93 -14.48
CA ALA A 126 4.77 -5.72 -13.27
C ALA A 126 5.76 -5.04 -12.31
N LYS A 127 6.86 -4.45 -12.83
CA LYS A 127 7.79 -3.65 -12.01
C LYS A 127 7.14 -2.39 -11.44
N THR A 128 6.30 -1.70 -12.22
CA THR A 128 5.58 -0.51 -11.76
C THR A 128 4.60 -0.85 -10.64
N ARG A 129 3.82 -1.93 -10.79
CA ARG A 129 2.92 -2.44 -9.75
C ARG A 129 3.70 -2.83 -8.48
N GLY A 130 4.80 -3.57 -8.64
CA GLY A 130 5.70 -3.91 -7.53
C GLY A 130 6.27 -2.68 -6.81
N GLY A 131 6.50 -1.58 -7.53
CA GLY A 131 6.92 -0.30 -6.98
C GLY A 131 5.84 0.38 -6.13
N ILE A 132 4.56 0.31 -6.54
CA ILE A 132 3.44 0.83 -5.75
C ILE A 132 3.26 0.01 -4.47
N VAL A 133 3.30 -1.33 -4.57
CA VAL A 133 3.24 -2.23 -3.41
C VAL A 133 4.40 -1.94 -2.44
N LYS A 134 5.62 -1.76 -2.95
CA LYS A 134 6.75 -1.37 -2.10
C LYS A 134 6.48 -0.04 -1.38
N LYS A 135 5.98 0.97 -2.09
CA LYS A 135 5.65 2.27 -1.50
C LYS A 135 4.61 2.12 -0.37
N PHE A 136 3.64 1.23 -0.52
CA PHE A 136 2.66 0.93 0.52
C PHE A 136 3.31 0.35 1.79
N PHE A 137 4.20 -0.64 1.66
CA PHE A 137 4.89 -1.20 2.82
C PHE A 137 5.93 -0.25 3.43
N ASP A 138 6.59 0.58 2.60
CA ASP A 138 7.46 1.66 3.10
C ASP A 138 6.64 2.68 3.92
N PHE A 139 5.40 2.97 3.50
CA PHE A 139 4.48 3.83 4.22
C PHE A 139 4.05 3.22 5.56
N LEU A 140 3.67 1.93 5.61
CA LEU A 140 3.38 1.24 6.87
C LEU A 140 4.58 1.25 7.84
N GLY A 141 5.80 1.23 7.29
CA GLY A 141 7.03 1.33 8.08
C GLY A 141 7.20 2.63 8.86
N ASN A 142 6.44 3.69 8.51
CA ASN A 142 6.44 4.99 9.19
C ASN A 142 5.46 5.05 10.38
N GLY A 143 4.71 3.98 10.65
CA GLY A 143 3.86 3.90 11.82
C GLY A 143 4.64 4.08 13.12
N THR A 144 4.03 4.72 14.10
CA THR A 144 4.65 5.12 15.36
C THR A 144 4.43 4.10 16.48
N GLY A 145 3.36 3.30 16.39
CA GLY A 145 3.13 2.20 17.33
C GLY A 145 4.22 1.14 17.26
N THR A 146 4.71 0.66 18.40
CA THR A 146 5.77 -0.35 18.46
C THR A 146 5.47 -1.44 19.47
N ALA A 147 5.76 -2.69 19.09
CA ALA A 147 5.63 -3.85 19.96
C ALA A 147 6.80 -4.85 19.73
N THR A 148 7.07 -5.71 20.67
CA THR A 148 8.08 -6.77 20.51
C THR A 148 7.60 -8.06 21.16
N GLY A 149 7.72 -9.19 20.46
CA GLY A 149 7.37 -10.51 20.97
C GLY A 149 8.40 -11.57 20.63
N ALA A 150 8.58 -12.57 21.52
CA ALA A 150 9.46 -13.71 21.28
C ALA A 150 8.75 -14.72 20.35
N GLY A 151 9.19 -14.80 19.11
CA GLY A 151 8.55 -15.57 18.05
C GLY A 151 7.33 -14.88 17.44
N LEU A 152 6.87 -15.42 16.31
CA LEU A 152 5.80 -14.79 15.51
C LEU A 152 4.46 -14.67 16.26
N GLN A 153 4.08 -15.72 17.00
CA GLN A 153 2.81 -15.73 17.73
C GLN A 153 2.77 -14.65 18.81
N ALA A 154 3.84 -14.54 19.61
CA ALA A 154 3.92 -13.52 20.66
C ALA A 154 4.02 -12.11 20.07
N ALA A 155 4.69 -11.94 18.92
CA ALA A 155 4.76 -10.67 18.23
C ALA A 155 3.39 -10.22 17.72
N LEU A 156 2.61 -11.12 17.11
CA LEU A 156 1.24 -10.84 16.66
C LEU A 156 0.33 -10.45 17.82
N ALA A 157 0.33 -11.24 18.90
CA ALA A 157 -0.49 -10.96 20.08
C ALA A 157 -0.13 -9.61 20.74
N LYS A 158 1.17 -9.28 20.79
CA LYS A 158 1.64 -8.01 21.35
C LYS A 158 1.27 -6.81 20.48
N VAL A 159 1.36 -6.96 19.16
CA VAL A 159 0.97 -5.91 18.21
C VAL A 159 -0.52 -5.65 18.29
N ASP A 160 -1.34 -6.70 18.35
CA ASP A 160 -2.78 -6.62 18.47
C ASP A 160 -3.19 -5.95 19.81
N ALA A 161 -2.60 -6.37 20.92
CA ALA A 161 -2.83 -5.76 22.23
C ALA A 161 -2.43 -4.28 22.25
N THR A 162 -1.24 -3.93 21.70
CA THR A 162 -0.78 -2.53 21.65
C THR A 162 -1.72 -1.65 20.82
N LEU A 163 -2.23 -2.20 19.71
CA LEU A 163 -3.21 -1.49 18.88
C LEU A 163 -4.53 -1.31 19.63
N GLY A 164 -5.03 -2.36 20.31
CA GLY A 164 -6.23 -2.30 21.14
C GLY A 164 -6.09 -1.26 22.25
N ASP A 165 -5.00 -1.28 23.01
CA ASP A 165 -4.72 -0.29 24.06
C ASP A 165 -4.70 1.15 23.51
N THR A 166 -4.15 1.33 22.27
CA THR A 166 -4.10 2.65 21.64
C THR A 166 -5.48 3.12 21.18
N LEU A 167 -6.31 2.22 20.65
CA LEU A 167 -7.70 2.52 20.28
C LEU A 167 -8.53 2.88 21.52
N GLU A 168 -8.47 2.06 22.58
CA GLU A 168 -9.18 2.33 23.84
C GLU A 168 -8.74 3.67 24.46
N ALA A 169 -7.46 4.00 24.42
CA ALA A 169 -6.94 5.28 24.94
C ALA A 169 -7.47 6.52 24.20
N ASN A 170 -7.93 6.35 22.97
CA ASN A 170 -8.51 7.41 22.15
C ASN A 170 -10.05 7.34 22.08
N ASP A 171 -10.68 6.42 22.82
CA ASP A 171 -12.11 6.14 22.74
C ASP A 171 -12.58 5.75 21.33
N ASP A 172 -11.69 5.12 20.54
CA ASP A 172 -11.94 4.67 19.18
C ASP A 172 -12.12 3.14 19.13
N GLU A 173 -12.90 2.67 18.17
CA GLU A 173 -13.10 1.26 17.86
C GLU A 173 -12.71 0.96 16.41
N ALA A 174 -12.13 -0.21 16.17
CA ALA A 174 -11.82 -0.68 14.81
C ALA A 174 -12.79 -1.80 14.41
N GLU A 175 -13.42 -1.65 13.25
CA GLU A 175 -14.30 -2.68 12.70
C GLU A 175 -13.49 -3.90 12.23
N ARG A 176 -12.32 -3.64 11.62
CA ARG A 176 -11.46 -4.68 11.08
C ARG A 176 -9.98 -4.34 11.18
N ILE A 177 -9.22 -5.19 11.83
CA ILE A 177 -7.76 -5.09 11.94
C ILE A 177 -7.12 -6.05 10.94
N ILE A 178 -6.10 -5.58 10.21
CA ILE A 178 -5.31 -6.40 9.30
C ILE A 178 -3.85 -6.45 9.74
N HIS A 179 -3.26 -7.64 9.65
CA HIS A 179 -1.87 -7.89 9.98
C HIS A 179 -1.08 -8.24 8.71
N PHE A 180 0.11 -7.65 8.58
CA PHE A 180 1.04 -7.96 7.48
C PHE A 180 2.26 -8.65 8.04
N VAL A 181 2.55 -9.84 7.54
CA VAL A 181 3.61 -10.71 8.05
C VAL A 181 4.52 -11.13 6.90
N ASN A 182 5.83 -11.25 7.19
CA ASN A 182 6.75 -11.83 6.24
C ASN A 182 6.46 -13.32 6.04
N ARG A 183 6.47 -13.74 4.79
CA ARG A 183 6.17 -15.12 4.41
C ARG A 183 7.18 -16.13 4.97
N GLN A 184 8.45 -15.72 5.15
CA GLN A 184 9.48 -16.58 5.73
C GLN A 184 9.29 -16.77 7.23
N ASP A 185 8.92 -15.70 7.95
CA ASP A 185 8.64 -15.79 9.40
C ASP A 185 7.44 -16.69 9.67
N ALA A 186 6.40 -16.59 8.81
CA ALA A 186 5.27 -17.51 8.87
C ALA A 186 5.69 -18.97 8.60
N ALA A 187 6.52 -19.22 7.58
CA ALA A 187 7.01 -20.54 7.26
C ALA A 187 7.89 -21.13 8.39
N GLU A 188 8.74 -20.31 9.01
CA GLU A 188 9.56 -20.73 10.15
C GLU A 188 8.70 -21.11 11.36
N TYR A 189 7.70 -20.30 11.69
CA TYR A 189 6.73 -20.60 12.74
C TYR A 189 6.04 -21.93 12.51
N LEU A 190 5.57 -22.16 11.28
CA LEU A 190 4.82 -23.35 10.92
C LEU A 190 5.69 -24.61 10.84
N GLY A 191 6.95 -24.46 10.46
CA GLY A 191 7.92 -25.57 10.49
C GLY A 191 8.23 -26.04 11.91
N LYS A 192 8.04 -25.19 12.90
CA LYS A 192 8.22 -25.51 14.32
C LYS A 192 6.92 -25.93 15.02
N ALA A 193 5.78 -25.53 14.51
CA ALA A 193 4.48 -25.85 15.06
C ALA A 193 4.07 -27.28 14.64
N ALA A 194 3.69 -28.13 15.60
CA ALA A 194 3.08 -29.43 15.32
C ALA A 194 1.64 -29.23 14.83
N ILE A 195 1.47 -28.77 13.60
CA ILE A 195 0.15 -28.57 12.99
C ILE A 195 -0.19 -29.79 12.16
N THR A 196 -1.31 -30.44 12.48
CA THR A 196 -1.80 -31.66 11.84
C THR A 196 -2.42 -31.42 10.46
N ASP A 197 -2.79 -30.20 10.12
CA ASP A 197 -3.42 -29.85 8.85
C ASP A 197 -2.62 -28.77 8.09
N GLN A 198 -1.76 -29.24 7.18
CA GLN A 198 -0.99 -28.38 6.29
C GLN A 198 -1.79 -27.84 5.07
N THR A 199 -3.06 -28.17 4.96
CA THR A 199 -3.93 -27.79 3.83
C THR A 199 -4.27 -26.30 3.74
N VAL A 200 -3.97 -25.52 4.79
CA VAL A 200 -4.18 -24.06 4.81
C VAL A 200 -3.05 -23.30 4.08
N PHE A 201 -2.03 -23.99 3.65
CA PHE A 201 -0.73 -23.48 3.20
C PHE A 201 -0.63 -23.06 1.73
N GLY A 202 -1.66 -22.89 1.00
CA GLY A 202 -1.61 -22.30 -0.33
C GLY A 202 -2.06 -20.85 -0.39
N MET A 203 -2.60 -20.34 0.72
CA MET A 203 -3.28 -19.04 0.72
C MET A 203 -2.34 -17.88 1.07
N THR A 204 -2.43 -16.81 0.29
CA THR A 204 -1.75 -15.54 0.55
C THR A 204 -2.35 -14.80 1.74
N TYR A 205 -3.52 -15.22 2.17
CA TYR A 205 -4.38 -14.63 3.17
C TYR A 205 -4.88 -15.70 4.14
N LEU A 206 -4.65 -15.51 5.42
CA LEU A 206 -5.11 -16.39 6.50
C LEU A 206 -6.12 -15.63 7.35
N GLN A 207 -7.36 -16.11 7.37
CA GLN A 207 -8.43 -15.55 8.17
C GLN A 207 -8.46 -16.20 9.57
N ASN A 208 -8.64 -15.38 10.61
CA ASN A 208 -8.73 -15.83 12.01
C ASN A 208 -7.53 -16.67 12.50
N PHE A 209 -6.31 -16.37 12.03
CA PHE A 209 -5.12 -17.06 12.50
C PHE A 209 -4.79 -16.64 13.94
N LEU A 210 -4.70 -17.60 14.85
CA LEU A 210 -4.40 -17.41 16.29
C LEU A 210 -5.37 -16.45 17.02
N GLY A 211 -6.62 -16.32 16.55
CA GLY A 211 -7.60 -15.38 17.12
C GLY A 211 -7.43 -13.94 16.66
N VAL A 212 -6.45 -13.68 15.82
CA VAL A 212 -6.23 -12.40 15.13
C VAL A 212 -7.05 -12.39 13.85
N THR A 213 -7.71 -11.27 13.54
CA THR A 213 -8.76 -11.22 12.52
C THR A 213 -8.27 -11.59 11.13
N ASP A 214 -7.26 -10.90 10.58
CA ASP A 214 -6.81 -11.11 9.21
C ASP A 214 -5.29 -10.98 9.07
N ILE A 215 -4.67 -11.96 8.40
CA ILE A 215 -3.22 -11.94 8.16
C ILE A 215 -2.93 -11.98 6.66
N PHE A 216 -2.18 -10.98 6.18
CA PHE A 216 -1.69 -10.90 4.82
C PHE A 216 -0.21 -11.30 4.74
N LEU A 217 0.08 -12.40 4.05
CA LEU A 217 1.45 -12.92 3.90
C LEU A 217 2.14 -12.35 2.66
N THR A 218 3.27 -11.65 2.87
CA THR A 218 4.04 -11.07 1.78
C THR A 218 5.53 -11.05 2.06
N SER A 219 6.34 -11.14 1.02
CA SER A 219 7.80 -10.96 1.11
C SER A 219 8.22 -9.48 1.09
N LYS A 220 7.27 -8.54 1.03
CA LYS A 220 7.56 -7.09 1.01
C LYS A 220 7.69 -6.51 2.41
N VAL A 221 7.12 -7.17 3.42
CA VAL A 221 7.40 -6.90 4.82
C VAL A 221 8.82 -7.40 5.12
N PRO A 222 9.68 -6.63 5.80
CA PRO A 222 10.99 -7.10 6.23
C PRO A 222 10.87 -8.34 7.13
N ALA A 223 11.81 -9.29 6.99
CA ALA A 223 11.86 -10.45 7.89
C ALA A 223 12.04 -9.99 9.36
N GLY A 224 11.40 -10.68 10.27
CA GLY A 224 11.37 -10.29 11.69
C GLY A 224 10.49 -9.08 12.01
N THR A 225 9.62 -8.66 11.08
CA THR A 225 8.73 -7.52 11.28
C THR A 225 7.27 -7.90 10.97
N VAL A 226 6.35 -7.38 11.77
CA VAL A 226 4.91 -7.48 11.59
C VAL A 226 4.32 -6.07 11.59
N TYR A 227 3.31 -5.80 10.77
CA TYR A 227 2.53 -4.58 10.86
C TYR A 227 1.08 -4.92 11.16
N ALA A 228 0.42 -4.13 12.00
CA ALA A 228 -1.03 -4.16 12.17
C ALA A 228 -1.62 -2.75 12.06
N THR A 229 -2.80 -2.66 11.49
CA THR A 229 -3.55 -1.41 11.37
C THR A 229 -5.04 -1.72 11.15
N PRO A 230 -5.95 -0.87 11.63
CA PRO A 230 -7.33 -0.88 11.18
C PRO A 230 -7.41 -0.63 9.67
N VAL A 231 -8.34 -1.29 9.00
CA VAL A 231 -8.54 -1.08 7.56
C VAL A 231 -9.00 0.34 7.27
N GLU A 232 -9.84 0.88 8.13
CA GLU A 232 -10.43 2.22 8.01
C GLU A 232 -9.39 3.34 8.16
N ASN A 233 -8.29 3.04 8.86
CA ASN A 233 -7.21 4.02 9.11
C ASN A 233 -6.39 4.37 7.86
N ILE A 234 -6.43 3.53 6.80
CA ILE A 234 -5.58 3.72 5.63
C ILE A 234 -6.38 4.04 4.38
N HIS A 235 -6.09 5.19 3.80
CA HIS A 235 -6.67 5.66 2.56
C HIS A 235 -5.63 5.64 1.44
N ILE A 236 -6.02 5.12 0.28
CA ILE A 236 -5.18 5.08 -0.92
C ILE A 236 -5.85 5.92 -1.99
N TYR A 237 -5.14 6.95 -2.45
CA TYR A 237 -5.61 7.86 -3.49
C TYR A 237 -4.88 7.62 -4.80
N GLY A 238 -5.65 7.45 -5.88
CA GLY A 238 -5.18 7.36 -7.26
C GLY A 238 -5.30 8.70 -7.99
N MET A 239 -4.65 8.79 -9.14
CA MET A 239 -4.55 9.99 -9.95
C MET A 239 -5.73 10.11 -10.92
N ASP A 240 -6.25 11.32 -11.11
CA ASP A 240 -7.22 11.62 -12.16
C ASP A 240 -6.53 11.81 -13.52
N PHE A 241 -6.61 10.78 -14.36
CA PHE A 241 -6.06 10.83 -15.72
C PHE A 241 -6.92 11.67 -16.69
N SER A 242 -8.19 11.95 -16.35
CA SER A 242 -9.08 12.73 -17.21
C SER A 242 -8.59 14.18 -17.35
N ALA A 243 -8.00 14.71 -16.30
CA ALA A 243 -7.38 16.04 -16.31
C ALA A 243 -6.19 16.11 -17.28
N LEU A 244 -5.39 15.03 -17.37
CA LEU A 244 -4.26 14.94 -18.28
C LEU A 244 -4.70 14.82 -19.75
N ALA A 245 -5.81 14.13 -20.01
CA ALA A 245 -6.39 14.02 -21.35
C ALA A 245 -6.79 15.38 -21.94
N LYS A 246 -7.25 16.32 -21.11
CA LYS A 246 -7.52 17.71 -21.52
C LYS A 246 -6.26 18.43 -21.99
N GLY A 247 -5.10 18.06 -21.47
CA GLY A 247 -3.78 18.57 -21.88
C GLY A 247 -3.15 17.81 -23.06
N GLY A 248 -3.88 16.88 -23.71
CA GLY A 248 -3.37 16.07 -24.81
C GLY A 248 -2.61 14.81 -24.42
N LEU A 249 -2.50 14.52 -23.11
CA LEU A 249 -1.84 13.32 -22.59
C LEU A 249 -2.88 12.23 -22.33
N VAL A 250 -3.17 11.44 -23.36
CA VAL A 250 -4.18 10.37 -23.29
C VAL A 250 -3.53 9.07 -22.86
N TYR A 251 -3.92 8.56 -21.69
CA TYR A 251 -3.49 7.28 -21.15
C TYR A 251 -4.66 6.30 -21.09
N GLN A 252 -4.39 5.03 -21.43
CA GLN A 252 -5.27 3.91 -21.09
C GLN A 252 -5.09 3.59 -19.60
N GLN A 253 -6.17 3.68 -18.85
CA GLN A 253 -6.14 3.57 -17.40
C GLN A 253 -6.34 2.12 -16.95
N SER A 254 -5.69 1.74 -15.84
CA SER A 254 -6.08 0.55 -15.08
C SER A 254 -7.42 0.80 -14.37
N SER A 255 -8.15 -0.27 -14.05
CA SER A 255 -9.45 -0.19 -13.35
C SER A 255 -9.38 0.60 -12.03
N ASN A 256 -8.21 0.73 -11.44
CA ASN A 256 -7.98 1.36 -10.14
C ASN A 256 -7.37 2.77 -10.23
N ASN A 257 -7.30 3.37 -11.42
CA ASN A 257 -6.76 4.73 -11.64
C ASN A 257 -5.34 4.99 -11.06
N LEU A 258 -4.55 3.93 -10.86
CA LEU A 258 -3.19 4.04 -10.31
C LEU A 258 -2.13 4.05 -11.40
N ILE A 259 -2.42 3.45 -12.55
CA ILE A 259 -1.47 3.29 -13.65
C ILE A 259 -2.17 3.64 -14.96
N GLY A 260 -1.56 4.52 -15.72
CA GLY A 260 -1.93 4.83 -17.09
C GLY A 260 -0.83 4.40 -18.05
N VAL A 261 -1.21 3.86 -19.21
CA VAL A 261 -0.30 3.42 -20.26
C VAL A 261 -0.64 4.11 -21.58
N ALA A 262 0.34 4.64 -22.26
CA ALA A 262 0.20 5.21 -23.60
C ALA A 262 1.31 4.71 -24.53
N HIS A 263 0.96 4.43 -25.78
CA HIS A 263 1.91 4.08 -26.83
C HIS A 263 1.94 5.19 -27.87
N GLU A 264 3.13 5.54 -28.33
CA GLU A 264 3.32 6.52 -29.40
C GLU A 264 4.44 6.08 -30.35
N GLY A 265 4.34 6.47 -31.63
CA GLY A 265 5.41 6.27 -32.61
C GLY A 265 6.37 7.45 -32.62
N GLY A 266 7.68 7.19 -32.61
CA GLY A 266 8.72 8.20 -32.78
C GLY A 266 9.38 8.05 -34.13
N TYR A 267 8.97 8.85 -35.12
CA TYR A 267 9.48 8.78 -36.48
C TYR A 267 10.92 9.33 -36.61
N ASP A 268 11.30 10.27 -35.74
CA ASP A 268 12.64 10.86 -35.64
C ASP A 268 13.70 9.84 -35.25
N HIS A 269 13.33 8.79 -34.53
CA HIS A 269 14.21 7.71 -34.08
C HIS A 269 13.80 6.34 -34.62
N ALA A 270 12.84 6.27 -35.54
CA ALA A 270 12.26 5.02 -36.06
C ALA A 270 12.00 4.02 -34.91
N SER A 271 11.18 4.41 -33.93
CA SER A 271 10.96 3.64 -32.71
C SER A 271 9.54 3.75 -32.20
N SER A 272 9.13 2.81 -31.37
CA SER A 272 7.90 2.85 -30.60
C SER A 272 8.21 3.19 -29.14
N PHE A 273 7.44 4.08 -28.55
CA PHE A 273 7.56 4.45 -27.14
C PHE A 273 6.38 3.90 -26.35
N THR A 274 6.69 3.34 -25.20
CA THR A 274 5.70 3.01 -24.18
C THR A 274 5.88 3.96 -23.01
N ASN A 275 4.86 4.75 -22.72
CA ASN A 275 4.84 5.70 -21.61
C ASN A 275 3.94 5.15 -20.52
N ILE A 276 4.46 4.98 -19.30
CA ILE A 276 3.68 4.60 -18.13
C ILE A 276 3.71 5.76 -17.17
N LEU A 277 2.53 6.17 -16.70
CA LEU A 277 2.40 7.16 -15.66
C LEU A 277 1.71 6.51 -14.46
N THR A 278 2.27 6.71 -13.27
CA THR A 278 1.67 6.24 -12.03
C THR A 278 1.70 7.35 -10.99
N GLY A 279 0.69 7.36 -10.15
CA GLY A 279 0.61 8.26 -9.01
C GLY A 279 -0.29 7.64 -7.97
N ALA A 280 0.26 7.44 -6.78
CA ALA A 280 -0.48 6.97 -5.62
C ALA A 280 -0.01 7.74 -4.40
N THR A 281 -0.94 8.18 -3.58
CA THR A 281 -0.67 8.74 -2.26
C THR A 281 -1.40 7.91 -1.23
N MET A 282 -0.70 7.56 -0.16
CA MET A 282 -1.22 6.80 0.96
C MET A 282 -1.25 7.70 2.18
N PHE A 283 -2.27 7.57 2.96
CA PHE A 283 -2.54 8.41 4.09
C PHE A 283 -3.11 7.56 5.22
N ALA A 284 -2.69 7.79 6.45
CA ALA A 284 -3.27 7.22 7.65
C ALA A 284 -3.96 8.33 8.44
N GLU A 285 -5.17 8.09 8.89
CA GLU A 285 -5.89 9.04 9.73
C GLU A 285 -5.14 9.28 11.03
N VAL A 286 -4.69 8.20 11.66
CA VAL A 286 -3.90 8.23 12.89
C VAL A 286 -2.65 7.38 12.70
N GLN A 287 -1.47 7.98 12.79
CA GLN A 287 -0.19 7.28 12.62
C GLN A 287 0.07 6.24 13.72
N ASP A 288 -0.43 6.50 14.93
CA ASP A 288 -0.28 5.61 16.08
C ASP A 288 -1.07 4.31 15.92
N TYR A 289 -2.10 4.28 15.03
CA TYR A 289 -2.84 3.07 14.69
C TYR A 289 -2.13 2.17 13.67
N ILE A 290 -0.94 2.56 13.23
CA ILE A 290 -0.04 1.66 12.51
C ILE A 290 1.00 1.15 13.51
N VAL A 291 0.82 -0.07 13.98
CA VAL A 291 1.73 -0.70 14.93
C VAL A 291 2.73 -1.60 14.22
N LYS A 292 4.01 -1.36 14.50
CA LYS A 292 5.13 -2.16 14.01
C LYS A 292 5.62 -3.11 15.09
N GLY A 293 5.47 -4.40 14.85
CA GLY A 293 6.00 -5.46 15.71
C GLY A 293 7.36 -5.95 15.30
N THR A 294 8.21 -6.23 16.27
CA THR A 294 9.48 -6.95 16.06
C THR A 294 9.33 -8.39 16.54
N VAL A 295 9.64 -9.34 15.66
CA VAL A 295 9.70 -10.77 15.98
C VAL A 295 11.09 -11.08 16.52
N ALA A 296 11.24 -11.12 17.84
CA ALA A 296 12.48 -11.51 18.48
C ALA A 296 12.69 -13.03 18.38
N PRO A 297 13.94 -13.52 18.37
CA PRO A 297 14.21 -14.96 18.43
C PRO A 297 13.51 -15.60 19.62
N GLN A 298 12.97 -16.78 19.41
CA GLN A 298 12.42 -17.60 20.47
C GLN A 298 13.59 -18.33 21.16
N ALA A 299 13.73 -18.14 22.47
CA ALA A 299 14.77 -18.77 23.25
C ALA A 299 14.61 -20.31 23.33
#